data_c7514b82faf8c05480811be4e0cd9180
#
_entry.id   c7514b82faf8c05480811be4e0cd9180
#
_cell.length_a   1.000
_cell.length_b   1.000
_cell.length_c   1.000
_cell.angle_alpha   90.00
_cell.angle_beta   90.00
_cell.angle_gamma   90.00
#
_symmetry.space_group_name_H-M   'P 1'
#
loop_
_entity.id
_entity.type
_entity.pdbx_description
1 polymer ?
#
loop_
_entity_poly.entity_id
_entity_poly.type
_entity_poly.pdbx_seq_one_letter_code
_entity_poly.pdbx_strand_id
1 'polypeptide(L)'
;MRFFPCMVLALGLSASPFVNAADQKLASVEVTVDGEVAKKTSGVRTLYVIVYDNESKMPMPYGALKVDLKADAKGSIYKGDITMANLQRMNPDAPAPKSIRLKARLDKDGAAGKDQSGDAVGQVDSVKVGDAAKILINKTI
;
A
#
# COMPACT_ATOMS: atom_id res chain seq x y z
N MET A 1 -20.74 -64.40 1.27
CA MET A 1 -20.28 -63.15 1.89
C MET A 1 -19.86 -62.17 0.79
N ARG A 2 -20.66 -61.22 0.57
CA ARG A 2 -20.33 -60.18 -0.41
C ARG A 2 -20.03 -58.90 0.32
N PHE A 3 -18.79 -58.49 0.26
CA PHE A 3 -18.40 -57.18 0.75
C PHE A 3 -18.62 -56.19 -0.40
N PHE A 4 -19.51 -55.23 -0.19
CA PHE A 4 -19.61 -54.08 -1.03
C PHE A 4 -18.64 -53.06 -0.49
N PRO A 5 -17.63 -52.64 -1.27
CA PRO A 5 -16.89 -51.49 -0.87
C PRO A 5 -17.80 -50.27 -0.98
N CYS A 6 -18.08 -49.66 0.15
CA CYS A 6 -18.63 -48.31 0.18
C CYS A 6 -17.63 -47.40 -0.51
N MET A 7 -17.94 -47.08 -1.75
CA MET A 7 -17.23 -46.02 -2.43
C MET A 7 -17.70 -44.70 -1.82
N VAL A 8 -16.96 -44.25 -0.83
CA VAL A 8 -17.13 -42.89 -0.33
C VAL A 8 -16.65 -41.97 -1.42
N LEU A 9 -17.58 -41.44 -2.19
CA LEU A 9 -17.29 -40.33 -3.08
C LEU A 9 -17.04 -39.11 -2.19
N ALA A 10 -15.77 -38.85 -1.89
CA ALA A 10 -15.38 -37.59 -1.32
C ALA A 10 -15.55 -36.55 -2.42
N LEU A 11 -16.69 -35.89 -2.45
CA LEU A 11 -16.87 -34.65 -3.15
C LEU A 11 -15.93 -33.64 -2.47
N GLY A 12 -14.75 -33.53 -3.03
CA GLY A 12 -13.87 -32.42 -2.70
C GLY A 12 -14.56 -31.14 -3.13
N LEU A 13 -15.22 -30.47 -2.19
CA LEU A 13 -15.56 -29.08 -2.35
C LEU A 13 -14.27 -28.33 -2.40
N SER A 14 -13.74 -28.09 -3.62
CA SER A 14 -12.77 -27.05 -3.81
C SER A 14 -13.50 -25.73 -3.60
N ALA A 15 -13.50 -25.25 -2.36
CA ALA A 15 -13.89 -23.89 -2.09
C ALA A 15 -12.85 -23.00 -2.77
N SER A 16 -13.14 -22.49 -3.95
CA SER A 16 -12.43 -21.35 -4.52
C SER A 16 -12.55 -20.23 -3.49
N PRO A 17 -11.44 -19.72 -2.91
CA PRO A 17 -11.57 -18.56 -2.07
C PRO A 17 -12.09 -17.45 -2.96
N PHE A 18 -13.35 -17.07 -2.79
CA PHE A 18 -13.82 -15.81 -3.29
C PHE A 18 -13.04 -14.74 -2.53
N VAL A 19 -11.92 -14.29 -3.12
CA VAL A 19 -11.27 -13.08 -2.64
C VAL A 19 -12.26 -11.97 -2.93
N ASN A 20 -12.91 -11.49 -1.88
CA ASN A 20 -13.72 -10.29 -1.97
C ASN A 20 -12.86 -9.19 -2.58
N ALA A 21 -13.38 -8.44 -3.57
CA ALA A 21 -12.62 -7.36 -4.20
C ALA A 21 -12.05 -6.36 -3.18
N ALA A 22 -12.71 -6.19 -2.02
CA ALA A 22 -12.24 -5.37 -0.91
C ALA A 22 -10.95 -5.88 -0.26
N ASP A 23 -10.68 -7.20 -0.31
CA ASP A 23 -9.50 -7.82 0.29
C ASP A 23 -8.35 -7.96 -0.70
N GLN A 24 -8.51 -7.47 -1.94
CA GLN A 24 -7.45 -7.54 -2.93
C GLN A 24 -6.23 -6.75 -2.48
N LYS A 25 -5.09 -7.42 -2.39
CA LYS A 25 -3.82 -6.80 -2.07
C LYS A 25 -3.28 -6.05 -3.29
N LEU A 26 -2.97 -4.78 -3.13
CA LEU A 26 -2.33 -3.97 -4.15
C LEU A 26 -0.81 -4.09 -4.11
N ALA A 27 -0.24 -4.07 -2.92
CA ALA A 27 1.20 -4.25 -2.72
C ALA A 27 1.51 -4.60 -1.26
N SER A 28 2.62 -5.31 -1.04
CA SER A 28 3.28 -5.40 0.26
C SER A 28 4.36 -4.33 0.31
N VAL A 29 4.25 -3.38 1.23
CA VAL A 29 5.07 -2.17 1.22
C VAL A 29 5.93 -2.11 2.49
N GLU A 30 7.20 -1.78 2.31
CA GLU A 30 8.08 -1.35 3.39
C GLU A 30 8.57 0.06 3.08
N VAL A 31 8.40 0.97 4.03
CA VAL A 31 8.86 2.36 3.90
C VAL A 31 10.04 2.57 4.83
N THR A 32 11.14 3.02 4.26
CA THR A 32 12.38 3.32 4.98
C THR A 32 12.75 4.78 4.77
N VAL A 33 13.33 5.40 5.77
CA VAL A 33 13.78 6.80 5.71
C VAL A 33 15.31 6.85 5.66
N ASP A 34 15.84 7.59 4.69
CA ASP A 34 17.26 7.90 4.60
C ASP A 34 17.73 8.64 5.87
N GLY A 35 18.93 8.31 6.37
CA GLY A 35 19.49 8.91 7.58
C GLY A 35 19.59 10.43 7.54
N GLU A 36 19.94 11.02 6.40
CA GLU A 36 20.01 12.47 6.23
C GLU A 36 18.63 13.12 6.28
N VAL A 37 17.63 12.46 5.69
CA VAL A 37 16.23 12.90 5.74
C VAL A 37 15.68 12.77 7.15
N ALA A 38 16.01 11.70 7.86
CA ALA A 38 15.57 11.48 9.23
C ALA A 38 16.00 12.63 10.18
N LYS A 39 17.16 13.21 9.95
CA LYS A 39 17.65 14.36 10.72
C LYS A 39 16.78 15.62 10.53
N LYS A 40 16.12 15.74 9.38
CA LYS A 40 15.30 16.90 9.01
C LYS A 40 13.81 16.73 9.29
N THR A 41 13.38 15.51 9.62
CA THR A 41 11.97 15.17 9.83
C THR A 41 11.64 14.83 11.28
N SER A 42 12.46 15.29 12.21
CA SER A 42 12.19 15.16 13.65
C SER A 42 10.83 15.76 14.00
N GLY A 43 10.03 15.05 14.77
CA GLY A 43 8.69 15.47 15.17
C GLY A 43 7.59 15.23 14.14
N VAL A 44 7.92 14.82 12.92
CA VAL A 44 6.90 14.43 11.93
C VAL A 44 6.30 13.08 12.31
N ARG A 45 4.98 13.02 12.41
CA ARG A 45 4.24 11.85 12.90
C ARG A 45 3.25 11.28 11.91
N THR A 46 3.15 11.84 10.71
CA THR A 46 2.20 11.40 9.69
C THR A 46 2.94 10.92 8.46
N LEU A 47 2.65 9.68 8.08
CA LEU A 47 3.09 9.08 6.81
C LEU A 47 1.87 8.89 5.92
N TYR A 48 1.96 9.34 4.68
CA TYR A 48 1.03 8.95 3.63
C TYR A 48 1.71 8.01 2.66
N VAL A 49 1.06 6.90 2.36
CA VAL A 49 1.44 6.04 1.22
C VAL A 49 0.38 6.25 0.14
N ILE A 50 0.80 6.86 -0.94
CA ILE A 50 -0.10 7.30 -2.00
C ILE A 50 0.06 6.35 -3.19
N VAL A 51 -1.08 5.88 -3.69
CA VAL A 51 -1.14 4.94 -4.82
C VAL A 51 -1.64 5.68 -6.05
N TYR A 52 -0.89 5.58 -7.13
CA TYR A 52 -1.30 6.08 -8.45
C TYR A 52 -1.48 4.90 -9.40
N ASP A 53 -2.52 4.96 -10.20
CA ASP A 53 -2.75 4.00 -11.28
C ASP A 53 -1.91 4.39 -12.50
N ASN A 54 -0.96 3.53 -12.88
CA ASN A 54 -0.07 3.81 -14.02
C ASN A 54 -0.78 3.78 -15.37
N GLU A 55 -1.95 3.19 -15.44
CA GLU A 55 -2.76 3.15 -16.67
C GLU A 55 -3.70 4.35 -16.78
N SER A 56 -3.89 5.10 -15.70
CA SER A 56 -4.72 6.29 -15.71
C SER A 56 -3.98 7.48 -16.30
N LYS A 57 -4.64 8.20 -17.20
CA LYS A 57 -4.14 9.47 -17.75
C LYS A 57 -4.43 10.65 -16.82
N MET A 58 -5.17 10.43 -15.75
CA MET A 58 -5.53 11.45 -14.77
C MET A 58 -4.38 11.66 -13.79
N PRO A 59 -4.02 12.91 -13.46
CA PRO A 59 -2.94 13.17 -12.51
C PRO A 59 -3.33 12.95 -11.06
N MET A 60 -4.52 12.44 -10.80
CA MET A 60 -5.04 12.22 -9.45
C MET A 60 -4.57 10.89 -8.88
N PRO A 61 -4.30 10.82 -7.57
CA PRO A 61 -4.05 9.55 -6.91
C PRO A 61 -5.25 8.61 -7.05
N TYR A 62 -4.95 7.32 -7.12
CA TYR A 62 -5.97 6.28 -6.99
C TYR A 62 -6.51 6.21 -5.56
N GLY A 63 -5.64 6.37 -4.60
CA GLY A 63 -5.96 6.40 -3.18
C GLY A 63 -4.75 6.63 -2.31
N ALA A 64 -4.98 6.71 -1.01
CA ALA A 64 -3.92 6.93 -0.04
C ALA A 64 -4.19 6.16 1.25
N LEU A 65 -3.10 5.74 1.89
CA LEU A 65 -3.11 5.17 3.23
C LEU A 65 -2.42 6.16 4.17
N LYS A 66 -3.12 6.57 5.22
CA LYS A 66 -2.55 7.40 6.28
C LYS A 66 -2.07 6.52 7.42
N VAL A 67 -0.85 6.74 7.85
CA VAL A 67 -0.24 6.03 8.97
C VAL A 67 0.21 7.04 10.02
N ASP A 68 -0.25 6.86 11.24
CA ASP A 68 0.21 7.66 12.38
C ASP A 68 1.44 6.98 13.01
N LEU A 69 2.55 7.71 13.03
CA LEU A 69 3.81 7.23 13.59
C LEU A 69 3.87 7.51 15.09
N LYS A 70 4.31 6.53 15.87
CA LYS A 70 4.43 6.64 17.32
C LYS A 70 5.77 7.22 17.78
N ALA A 71 6.75 7.27 16.87
CA ALA A 71 8.10 7.74 17.16
C ALA A 71 8.64 8.51 15.96
N ASP A 72 9.79 9.14 16.11
CA ASP A 72 10.45 9.83 15.01
C ASP A 72 10.76 8.86 13.86
N ALA A 73 10.59 9.33 12.63
CA ALA A 73 10.82 8.55 11.44
C ALA A 73 12.32 8.25 11.28
N LYS A 74 12.68 6.98 11.47
CA LYS A 74 14.05 6.50 11.49
C LYS A 74 14.12 5.07 10.98
N GLY A 75 14.92 4.82 9.96
CA GLY A 75 15.01 3.48 9.36
C GLY A 75 13.69 3.01 8.78
N SER A 76 13.32 1.77 9.01
CA SER A 76 12.03 1.22 8.58
C SER A 76 10.90 1.75 9.47
N ILE A 77 9.97 2.51 8.88
CA ILE A 77 8.90 3.18 9.63
C ILE A 77 7.54 2.57 9.39
N TYR A 78 7.39 1.77 8.36
CA TYR A 78 6.14 1.09 8.04
C TYR A 78 6.42 -0.18 7.26
N LYS A 79 5.70 -1.23 7.62
CA LYS A 79 5.70 -2.49 6.89
C LYS A 79 4.31 -3.10 6.96
N GLY A 80 3.70 -3.31 5.82
CA GLY A 80 2.36 -3.88 5.78
C GLY A 80 1.81 -3.95 4.37
N ASP A 81 0.61 -4.52 4.26
CA ASP A 81 -0.07 -4.68 2.99
C ASP A 81 -1.02 -3.51 2.74
N ILE A 82 -0.97 -2.99 1.51
CA ILE A 82 -1.98 -2.07 1.01
C ILE A 82 -3.02 -2.90 0.27
N THR A 83 -4.27 -2.81 0.72
CA THR A 83 -5.40 -3.53 0.16
C THR A 83 -6.47 -2.56 -0.32
N MET A 84 -7.39 -3.05 -1.12
CA MET A 84 -8.56 -2.26 -1.51
C MET A 84 -9.42 -1.85 -0.31
N ALA A 85 -9.36 -2.61 0.79
CA ALA A 85 -10.13 -2.35 2.00
C ALA A 85 -9.52 -1.24 2.87
N ASN A 86 -8.19 -1.19 3.02
CA ASN A 86 -7.54 -0.22 3.89
C ASN A 86 -7.12 1.07 3.18
N LEU A 87 -7.19 1.10 1.86
CA LEU A 87 -6.86 2.27 1.07
C LEU A 87 -8.08 3.19 0.99
N GLN A 88 -7.90 4.47 1.32
CA GLN A 88 -8.90 5.48 1.05
C GLN A 88 -8.85 5.86 -0.42
N ARG A 89 -9.80 5.36 -1.20
CA ARG A 89 -9.85 5.55 -2.64
C ARG A 89 -10.53 6.88 -2.99
N MET A 90 -10.00 7.57 -3.99
CA MET A 90 -10.59 8.81 -4.49
C MET A 90 -11.90 8.56 -5.22
N ASN A 91 -11.98 7.46 -5.97
CA ASN A 91 -13.20 6.99 -6.61
C ASN A 91 -13.50 5.55 -6.18
N PRO A 92 -14.47 5.32 -5.28
CA PRO A 92 -14.79 3.98 -4.80
C PRO A 92 -15.28 3.01 -5.88
N ASP A 93 -15.78 3.53 -6.99
CA ASP A 93 -16.32 2.73 -8.10
C ASP A 93 -15.24 2.37 -9.14
N ALA A 94 -14.05 2.94 -9.03
CA ALA A 94 -12.97 2.63 -9.96
C ALA A 94 -12.49 1.19 -9.78
N PRO A 95 -12.21 0.46 -10.88
CA PRO A 95 -11.66 -0.89 -10.79
C PRO A 95 -10.25 -0.87 -10.22
N ALA A 96 -9.81 -2.02 -9.69
CA ALA A 96 -8.45 -2.17 -9.20
C ALA A 96 -7.45 -1.96 -10.35
N PRO A 97 -6.36 -1.20 -10.13
CA PRO A 97 -5.32 -1.02 -11.12
C PRO A 97 -4.52 -2.30 -11.34
N LYS A 98 -3.82 -2.40 -12.44
CA LYS A 98 -2.93 -3.53 -12.76
C LYS A 98 -1.48 -3.24 -12.45
N SER A 99 -1.06 -2.00 -12.66
CA SER A 99 0.26 -1.49 -12.35
C SER A 99 0.11 -0.17 -11.62
N ILE A 100 0.90 0.02 -10.57
CA ILE A 100 0.80 1.18 -9.70
C ILE A 100 2.15 1.86 -9.53
N ARG A 101 2.09 3.13 -9.21
CA ARG A 101 3.20 3.92 -8.69
C ARG A 101 2.91 4.19 -7.22
N LEU A 102 3.92 4.04 -6.39
CA LEU A 102 3.83 4.28 -4.96
C LEU A 102 4.67 5.49 -4.57
N LYS A 103 4.09 6.37 -3.77
CA LYS A 103 4.79 7.51 -3.19
C LYS A 103 4.58 7.50 -1.69
N ALA A 104 5.66 7.53 -0.94
CA ALA A 104 5.60 7.73 0.50
C ALA A 104 5.93 9.18 0.81
N ARG A 105 5.14 9.81 1.68
CA ARG A 105 5.37 11.17 2.13
C ARG A 105 5.29 11.26 3.65
N LEU A 106 6.36 11.73 4.25
CA LEU A 106 6.34 12.22 5.63
C LEU A 106 5.78 13.63 5.60
N ASP A 107 4.59 13.80 6.17
CA ASP A 107 3.82 15.03 6.09
C ASP A 107 3.97 15.82 7.39
N LYS A 108 4.52 17.02 7.28
CA LYS A 108 4.83 17.86 8.44
C LYS A 108 3.58 18.37 9.14
N ASP A 109 2.54 18.73 8.40
CA ASP A 109 1.30 19.28 8.94
C ASP A 109 0.21 18.24 9.20
N GLY A 110 0.43 16.99 8.78
CA GLY A 110 -0.53 15.90 8.96
C GLY A 110 -1.77 15.99 8.08
N ALA A 111 -1.82 16.94 7.15
CA ALA A 111 -2.95 17.14 6.27
C ALA A 111 -2.72 16.56 4.88
N ALA A 112 -3.75 15.93 4.30
CA ALA A 112 -3.71 15.51 2.92
C ALA A 112 -3.65 16.72 1.97
N GLY A 113 -3.05 16.55 0.81
CA GLY A 113 -2.93 17.61 -0.19
C GLY A 113 -1.62 17.53 -0.93
N LYS A 114 -1.19 18.64 -1.49
CA LYS A 114 0.06 18.75 -2.22
C LYS A 114 1.27 18.68 -1.28
N ASP A 115 2.40 18.26 -1.82
CA ASP A 115 3.69 18.32 -1.11
C ASP A 115 3.98 19.77 -0.70
N GLN A 116 4.42 19.94 0.55
CA GLN A 116 4.73 21.23 1.13
C GLN A 116 6.17 21.26 1.61
N SER A 117 6.71 22.46 1.77
CA SER A 117 8.03 22.64 2.33
C SER A 117 8.12 22.03 3.73
N GLY A 118 9.14 21.21 3.95
CA GLY A 118 9.33 20.45 5.18
C GLY A 118 8.83 19.00 5.10
N ASP A 119 8.11 18.64 4.06
CA ASP A 119 7.76 17.26 3.77
C ASP A 119 8.97 16.50 3.23
N ALA A 120 8.94 15.18 3.38
CA ALA A 120 9.95 14.30 2.79
C ALA A 120 9.26 13.19 2.01
N VAL A 121 9.82 12.85 0.86
CA VAL A 121 9.18 11.94 -0.09
C VAL A 121 10.14 10.89 -0.61
N GLY A 122 9.56 9.76 -1.01
CA GLY A 122 10.21 8.71 -1.80
C GLY A 122 9.20 8.08 -2.74
N GLN A 123 9.66 7.47 -3.81
CA GLN A 123 8.78 6.97 -4.86
C GLN A 123 9.31 5.69 -5.50
N VAL A 124 8.40 4.81 -5.89
CA VAL A 124 8.65 3.65 -6.75
C VAL A 124 7.71 3.77 -7.95
N ASP A 125 8.28 3.84 -9.16
CA ASP A 125 7.53 4.25 -10.35
C ASP A 125 6.65 3.16 -10.94
N SER A 126 6.97 1.90 -10.72
CA SER A 126 6.19 0.80 -11.29
C SER A 126 6.24 -0.42 -10.39
N VAL A 127 5.08 -0.82 -9.92
CA VAL A 127 4.88 -2.02 -9.12
C VAL A 127 3.69 -2.78 -9.71
N LYS A 128 3.92 -4.03 -10.06
CA LYS A 128 2.83 -4.92 -10.46
C LYS A 128 1.94 -5.20 -9.24
N VAL A 129 0.65 -5.06 -9.40
CA VAL A 129 -0.31 -5.29 -8.32
C VAL A 129 -0.13 -6.68 -7.71
N GLY A 130 -0.04 -6.73 -6.39
CA GLY A 130 0.22 -7.93 -5.61
C GLY A 130 1.69 -8.15 -5.24
N ASP A 131 2.62 -7.44 -5.86
CA ASP A 131 4.05 -7.58 -5.58
C ASP A 131 4.49 -6.79 -4.34
N ALA A 132 5.68 -7.09 -3.87
CA ALA A 132 6.34 -6.36 -2.79
C ALA A 132 7.07 -5.13 -3.35
N ALA A 133 7.08 -4.05 -2.57
CA ALA A 133 7.80 -2.83 -2.88
C ALA A 133 8.48 -2.26 -1.66
N LYS A 134 9.69 -1.73 -1.85
CA LYS A 134 10.41 -0.96 -0.84
C LYS A 134 10.48 0.48 -1.30
N ILE A 135 10.02 1.40 -0.45
CA ILE A 135 10.06 2.82 -0.73
C ILE A 135 11.07 3.46 0.20
N LEU A 136 12.08 4.11 -0.38
CA LEU A 136 13.05 4.90 0.38
C LEU A 136 12.67 6.37 0.31
N ILE A 137 12.38 6.96 1.46
CA ILE A 137 12.18 8.41 1.57
C ILE A 137 13.56 9.06 1.61
N ASN A 138 13.95 9.68 0.51
CA ASN A 138 15.30 10.19 0.29
C ASN A 138 15.37 11.64 -0.18
N LYS A 139 14.23 12.33 -0.23
CA LYS A 139 14.16 13.71 -0.70
C LYS A 139 13.33 14.55 0.25
N THR A 140 13.82 15.72 0.61
CA THR A 140 13.05 16.76 1.32
C THR A 140 12.54 17.81 0.31
N ILE A 141 11.34 18.28 0.54
CA ILE A 141 10.72 19.32 -0.28
C ILE A 141 11.15 20.71 0.22
#